data_7f6c3496e09cd6786de38d2912d883f5
#
_entry.id   7f6c3496e09cd6786de38d2912d883f5
#
_cell.length_a   1.000
_cell.length_b   1.000
_cell.length_c   1.000
_cell.angle_alpha   90.00
_cell.angle_beta   90.00
_cell.angle_gamma   90.00
#
_symmetry.space_group_name_H-M   'P 1'
#
loop_
_entity.id
_entity.type
_entity.pdbx_description
1 polymer ?
#
loop_
_entity_poly.entity_id
_entity_poly.type
_entity_poly.pdbx_seq_one_letter_code
_entity_poly.pdbx_strand_id
1 'polypeptide(L)'
;MATDTAQAENQMESRRDFLFIATGAVAVLGTAAVIWPLIDQMAPDAATIAAGAPLDIDIGSLAAGQQIIVKWRGHPIFIVNRPPDALKILQDPALVGLLSDPNSQARQQPGYAYNWHRSLQPEFAVLVGICTHLGCIPTYEPNRNQLAPGWLGGWFCACHGSKYDLAGRVFRNVPAPYNLPVPPYRFINDKTIRIGENPTGEKFELDSVIQL
;
A
#
# COMPACT_ATOMS: atom_id res chain seq x y z
N MET A 1 26.50 28.99 -72.14
CA MET A 1 26.55 29.71 -70.85
C MET A 1 25.38 29.43 -69.92
N ALA A 2 24.19 29.10 -70.40
CA ALA A 2 22.99 28.81 -69.53
C ALA A 2 23.01 27.43 -68.85
N THR A 3 23.71 26.43 -69.39
CA THR A 3 23.79 25.06 -68.83
C THR A 3 24.75 24.95 -67.65
N ASP A 4 25.78 25.81 -67.61
CA ASP A 4 26.75 25.77 -66.49
C ASP A 4 26.23 26.36 -65.18
N THR A 5 25.39 27.39 -65.30
CA THR A 5 24.75 28.01 -64.11
C THR A 5 23.70 27.10 -63.48
N ALA A 6 22.89 26.38 -64.29
CA ALA A 6 21.89 25.44 -63.78
C ALA A 6 22.54 24.20 -63.11
N GLN A 7 23.68 23.74 -63.63
CA GLN A 7 24.45 22.66 -62.95
C GLN A 7 25.10 23.09 -61.62
N ALA A 8 25.59 24.34 -61.53
CA ALA A 8 26.17 24.88 -60.33
C ALA A 8 25.08 25.12 -59.22
N GLU A 9 23.89 25.60 -59.59
CA GLU A 9 22.77 25.73 -58.70
C GLU A 9 22.28 24.36 -58.16
N ASN A 10 22.17 23.37 -59.03
CA ASN A 10 21.78 22.01 -58.63
C ASN A 10 22.82 21.34 -57.73
N GLN A 11 24.13 21.59 -57.91
CA GLN A 11 25.15 21.12 -57.01
C GLN A 11 25.17 21.83 -55.64
N MET A 12 24.81 23.11 -55.60
CA MET A 12 24.68 23.85 -54.35
C MET A 12 23.43 23.44 -53.54
N GLU A 13 22.32 23.20 -54.20
CA GLU A 13 21.11 22.64 -53.56
C GLU A 13 21.40 21.25 -52.99
N SER A 14 21.98 20.36 -53.72
CA SER A 14 22.37 19.01 -53.25
C SER A 14 23.29 19.01 -52.04
N ARG A 15 24.26 19.91 -51.98
CA ARG A 15 25.16 20.04 -50.77
C ARG A 15 24.42 20.62 -49.59
N ARG A 16 23.58 21.59 -49.81
CA ARG A 16 22.73 22.19 -48.75
C ARG A 16 21.77 21.17 -48.16
N ASP A 17 21.07 20.42 -49.02
CA ASP A 17 20.11 19.41 -48.64
C ASP A 17 20.79 18.27 -47.86
N PHE A 18 22.01 17.85 -48.30
CA PHE A 18 22.81 16.89 -47.55
C PHE A 18 23.15 17.39 -46.13
N LEU A 19 23.57 18.66 -45.98
CA LEU A 19 23.86 19.24 -44.70
C LEU A 19 22.62 19.33 -43.79
N PHE A 20 21.47 19.69 -44.33
CA PHE A 20 20.21 19.71 -43.57
C PHE A 20 19.83 18.31 -43.11
N ILE A 21 19.90 17.31 -43.98
CA ILE A 21 19.58 15.91 -43.64
C ILE A 21 20.59 15.38 -42.60
N ALA A 22 21.86 15.59 -42.82
CA ALA A 22 22.89 15.15 -41.87
C ALA A 22 22.75 15.79 -40.50
N THR A 23 22.54 17.12 -40.48
CA THR A 23 22.33 17.84 -39.20
C THR A 23 21.03 17.40 -38.54
N GLY A 24 19.93 17.22 -39.30
CA GLY A 24 18.69 16.70 -38.79
C GLY A 24 18.81 15.30 -38.19
N ALA A 25 19.52 14.41 -38.87
CA ALA A 25 19.77 13.05 -38.38
C ALA A 25 20.59 13.06 -37.06
N VAL A 26 21.66 13.86 -37.00
CA VAL A 26 22.45 14.00 -35.78
C VAL A 26 21.65 14.63 -34.67
N ALA A 27 20.82 15.64 -34.96
CA ALA A 27 19.95 16.27 -33.97
C ALA A 27 18.92 15.27 -33.37
N VAL A 28 18.30 14.44 -34.22
CA VAL A 28 17.35 13.40 -33.77
C VAL A 28 18.05 12.35 -32.91
N LEU A 29 19.21 11.85 -33.35
CA LEU A 29 20.00 10.87 -32.58
C LEU A 29 20.49 11.47 -31.25
N GLY A 30 20.99 12.70 -31.26
CA GLY A 30 21.41 13.41 -30.07
C GLY A 30 20.27 13.65 -29.07
N THR A 31 19.12 14.07 -29.58
CA THR A 31 17.92 14.24 -28.74
C THR A 31 17.46 12.91 -28.14
N ALA A 32 17.41 11.83 -28.93
CA ALA A 32 17.06 10.50 -28.45
C ALA A 32 18.06 10.01 -27.37
N ALA A 33 19.36 10.24 -27.56
CA ALA A 33 20.40 9.86 -26.60
C ALA A 33 20.31 10.63 -25.27
N VAL A 34 19.82 11.87 -25.28
CA VAL A 34 19.59 12.66 -24.07
C VAL A 34 18.28 12.29 -23.38
N ILE A 35 17.21 12.05 -24.17
CA ILE A 35 15.89 11.74 -23.62
C ILE A 35 15.84 10.33 -23.03
N TRP A 36 16.50 9.36 -23.65
CA TRP A 36 16.47 7.96 -23.20
C TRP A 36 16.86 7.78 -21.74
N PRO A 37 17.99 8.29 -21.23
CA PRO A 37 18.34 8.18 -19.81
C PRO A 37 17.31 8.84 -18.87
N LEU A 38 16.65 9.92 -19.32
CA LEU A 38 15.61 10.59 -18.53
C LEU A 38 14.35 9.73 -18.38
N ILE A 39 14.02 8.98 -19.42
CA ILE A 39 12.92 8.01 -19.37
C ILE A 39 13.32 6.79 -18.54
N ASP A 40 14.52 6.24 -18.77
CA ASP A 40 15.02 5.05 -18.10
C ASP A 40 15.14 5.22 -16.59
N GLN A 41 15.57 6.39 -16.11
CA GLN A 41 15.60 6.70 -14.68
C GLN A 41 14.23 6.74 -13.99
N MET A 42 13.13 6.82 -14.74
CA MET A 42 11.77 6.71 -14.19
C MET A 42 11.37 5.25 -13.92
N ALA A 43 12.10 4.28 -14.45
CA ALA A 43 11.87 2.88 -14.14
C ALA A 43 12.27 2.57 -12.67
N PRO A 44 11.48 1.74 -11.95
CA PRO A 44 11.82 1.37 -10.58
C PRO A 44 13.15 0.60 -10.54
N ASP A 45 14.02 0.97 -9.62
CA ASP A 45 15.28 0.26 -9.40
C ASP A 45 15.07 -1.12 -8.74
N ALA A 46 16.12 -1.93 -8.68
CA ALA A 46 16.05 -3.27 -8.11
C ALA A 46 15.65 -3.26 -6.61
N ALA A 47 16.03 -2.22 -5.86
CA ALA A 47 15.67 -2.10 -4.45
C ALA A 47 14.16 -1.79 -4.29
N THR A 48 13.62 -0.93 -5.14
CA THR A 48 12.18 -0.62 -5.19
C THR A 48 11.36 -1.86 -5.58
N ILE A 49 11.82 -2.62 -6.59
CA ILE A 49 11.17 -3.87 -7.00
C ILE A 49 11.22 -4.89 -5.85
N ALA A 50 12.37 -5.06 -5.19
CA ALA A 50 12.54 -5.96 -4.05
C ALA A 50 11.66 -5.55 -2.86
N ALA A 51 11.52 -4.25 -2.59
CA ALA A 51 10.63 -3.74 -1.53
C ALA A 51 9.14 -4.02 -1.79
N GLY A 52 8.75 -4.24 -3.04
CA GLY A 52 7.41 -4.65 -3.45
C GLY A 52 7.16 -6.16 -3.43
N ALA A 53 8.21 -6.97 -3.26
CA ALA A 53 8.10 -8.43 -3.24
C ALA A 53 7.30 -8.93 -2.02
N PRO A 54 6.69 -10.13 -2.11
CA PRO A 54 6.09 -10.78 -0.96
C PRO A 54 7.10 -11.00 0.17
N LEU A 55 6.65 -10.82 1.42
CA LEU A 55 7.48 -10.90 2.61
C LEU A 55 6.98 -12.00 3.54
N ASP A 56 7.84 -12.94 3.90
CA ASP A 56 7.56 -14.01 4.85
C ASP A 56 7.89 -13.56 6.28
N ILE A 57 6.93 -13.69 7.19
CA ILE A 57 7.04 -13.27 8.59
C ILE A 57 6.78 -14.47 9.48
N ASP A 58 7.74 -14.77 10.35
CA ASP A 58 7.57 -15.76 11.43
C ASP A 58 6.72 -15.16 12.55
N ILE A 59 5.57 -15.78 12.80
CA ILE A 59 4.63 -15.44 13.87
C ILE A 59 4.64 -16.49 15.00
N GLY A 60 5.47 -17.51 14.90
CA GLY A 60 5.51 -18.61 15.86
C GLY A 60 5.94 -18.20 17.26
N SER A 61 6.68 -17.10 17.40
CA SER A 61 7.08 -16.49 18.67
C SER A 61 6.18 -15.36 19.16
N LEU A 62 5.14 -14.98 18.38
CA LEU A 62 4.27 -13.87 18.70
C LEU A 62 3.25 -14.27 19.78
N ALA A 63 3.47 -13.85 21.02
CA ALA A 63 2.57 -14.15 22.12
C ALA A 63 1.22 -13.45 21.98
N ALA A 64 0.19 -14.02 22.61
CA ALA A 64 -1.14 -13.42 22.65
C ALA A 64 -1.12 -12.00 23.25
N GLY A 65 -1.75 -11.06 22.59
CA GLY A 65 -1.75 -9.63 22.94
C GLY A 65 -0.55 -8.85 22.40
N GLN A 66 0.44 -9.49 21.80
CA GLN A 66 1.60 -8.81 21.22
C GLN A 66 1.34 -8.35 19.79
N GLN A 67 2.01 -7.25 19.41
CA GLN A 67 2.09 -6.71 18.07
C GLN A 67 3.53 -6.71 17.59
N ILE A 68 3.72 -7.09 16.31
CA ILE A 68 4.93 -6.79 15.55
C ILE A 68 4.59 -5.85 14.40
N ILE A 69 5.58 -5.05 14.01
CA ILE A 69 5.45 -4.12 12.88
C ILE A 69 6.52 -4.47 11.86
N VAL A 70 6.09 -4.74 10.65
CA VAL A 70 7.00 -5.00 9.52
C VAL A 70 6.76 -3.98 8.41
N LYS A 71 7.77 -3.70 7.60
CA LYS A 71 7.64 -2.78 6.48
C LYS A 71 7.45 -3.55 5.19
N TRP A 72 6.38 -3.27 4.45
CA TRP A 72 6.11 -3.80 3.13
C TRP A 72 5.60 -2.71 2.19
N ARG A 73 6.16 -2.60 0.99
CA ARG A 73 5.88 -1.54 0.00
C ARG A 73 5.92 -0.11 0.60
N GLY A 74 6.83 0.14 1.53
CA GLY A 74 6.91 1.43 2.20
C GLY A 74 5.95 1.63 3.37
N HIS A 75 4.93 0.78 3.54
CA HIS A 75 3.91 0.89 4.57
C HIS A 75 4.23 0.03 5.80
N PRO A 76 3.95 0.52 7.02
CA PRO A 76 3.98 -0.32 8.22
C PRO A 76 2.81 -1.29 8.19
N ILE A 77 3.08 -2.58 8.38
CA ILE A 77 2.06 -3.62 8.52
C ILE A 77 2.06 -4.07 9.98
N PHE A 78 0.92 -3.93 10.62
CA PHE A 78 0.66 -4.41 11.97
C PHE A 78 0.24 -5.87 11.92
N ILE A 79 0.91 -6.72 12.67
CA ILE A 79 0.53 -8.12 12.87
C ILE A 79 0.32 -8.30 14.37
N VAL A 80 -0.88 -8.67 14.77
CA VAL A 80 -1.27 -8.83 16.18
C VAL A 80 -1.81 -10.23 16.40
N ASN A 81 -1.33 -10.89 17.43
CA ASN A 81 -1.94 -12.11 17.96
C ASN A 81 -3.00 -11.71 19.01
N ARG A 82 -4.27 -11.80 18.65
CA ARG A 82 -5.41 -11.40 19.48
C ARG A 82 -5.78 -12.49 20.46
N PRO A 83 -5.77 -12.24 21.79
CA PRO A 83 -6.20 -13.22 22.75
C PRO A 83 -7.72 -13.48 22.70
N PRO A 84 -8.21 -14.61 23.25
CA PRO A 84 -9.64 -14.97 23.18
C PRO A 84 -10.60 -13.96 23.81
N ASP A 85 -10.18 -13.22 24.81
CA ASP A 85 -10.97 -12.14 25.42
C ASP A 85 -11.11 -10.94 24.49
N ALA A 86 -10.07 -10.58 23.74
CA ALA A 86 -10.14 -9.57 22.69
C ALA A 86 -11.11 -9.96 21.59
N LEU A 87 -11.14 -11.23 21.18
CA LEU A 87 -12.08 -11.73 20.16
C LEU A 87 -13.55 -11.65 20.65
N LYS A 88 -13.80 -11.88 21.93
CA LYS A 88 -15.16 -11.70 22.51
C LYS A 88 -15.56 -10.22 22.48
N ILE A 89 -14.64 -9.31 22.79
CA ILE A 89 -14.91 -7.86 22.76
C ILE A 89 -15.27 -7.40 21.35
N LEU A 90 -14.62 -7.92 20.31
CA LEU A 90 -14.90 -7.53 18.92
C LEU A 90 -16.34 -7.84 18.47
N GLN A 91 -17.02 -8.76 19.14
CA GLN A 91 -18.40 -9.14 18.87
C GLN A 91 -19.38 -8.51 19.86
N ASP A 92 -18.92 -7.78 20.87
CA ASP A 92 -19.77 -7.12 21.86
C ASP A 92 -20.65 -6.06 21.18
N PRO A 93 -21.99 -6.14 21.29
CA PRO A 93 -22.89 -5.13 20.75
C PRO A 93 -22.59 -3.71 21.23
N ALA A 94 -22.05 -3.55 22.44
CA ALA A 94 -21.65 -2.25 22.96
C ALA A 94 -20.47 -1.65 22.15
N LEU A 95 -19.47 -2.44 21.77
CA LEU A 95 -18.40 -1.99 20.87
C LEU A 95 -18.93 -1.75 19.45
N VAL A 96 -19.66 -2.72 18.89
CA VAL A 96 -20.20 -2.65 17.53
C VAL A 96 -21.04 -1.39 17.31
N GLY A 97 -21.82 -0.98 18.32
CA GLY A 97 -22.59 0.27 18.30
C GLY A 97 -21.76 1.56 18.24
N LEU A 98 -20.48 1.50 18.63
CA LEU A 98 -19.57 2.66 18.59
C LEU A 98 -18.81 2.79 17.27
N LEU A 99 -18.87 1.80 16.39
CA LEU A 99 -18.11 1.77 15.13
C LEU A 99 -18.86 2.46 13.99
N SER A 100 -18.11 3.14 13.11
CA SER A 100 -18.64 3.80 11.92
C SER A 100 -19.05 2.79 10.84
N ASP A 101 -18.19 1.82 10.57
CA ASP A 101 -18.41 0.74 9.60
C ASP A 101 -18.09 -0.63 10.23
N PRO A 102 -18.96 -1.13 11.13
CA PRO A 102 -18.72 -2.40 11.83
C PRO A 102 -18.72 -3.62 10.90
N ASN A 103 -19.41 -3.54 9.78
CA ASN A 103 -19.56 -4.62 8.81
C ASN A 103 -18.58 -4.50 7.62
N SER A 104 -17.66 -3.53 7.68
CA SER A 104 -16.62 -3.32 6.65
C SER A 104 -17.20 -3.20 5.24
N GLN A 105 -18.25 -2.37 5.07
CA GLN A 105 -18.89 -2.14 3.78
C GLN A 105 -17.98 -1.36 2.82
N ALA A 106 -17.16 -0.46 3.36
CA ALA A 106 -16.15 0.24 2.58
C ALA A 106 -15.08 -0.75 2.11
N ARG A 107 -14.62 -0.60 0.85
CA ARG A 107 -13.61 -1.47 0.25
C ARG A 107 -12.21 -1.16 0.81
N GLN A 108 -11.94 -1.67 2.02
CA GLN A 108 -10.67 -1.52 2.74
C GLN A 108 -10.02 -2.88 3.05
N GLN A 109 -10.55 -3.97 2.50
CA GLN A 109 -10.08 -5.34 2.72
C GLN A 109 -10.36 -6.25 1.53
N PRO A 110 -9.60 -7.36 1.39
CA PRO A 110 -9.90 -8.44 0.44
C PRO A 110 -11.17 -9.22 0.82
N GLY A 111 -11.74 -9.95 -0.15
CA GLY A 111 -12.97 -10.72 0.02
C GLY A 111 -12.95 -11.68 1.20
N TYR A 112 -11.83 -12.36 1.43
CA TYR A 112 -11.69 -13.29 2.55
C TYR A 112 -11.67 -12.63 3.94
N ALA A 113 -11.49 -11.32 4.01
CA ALA A 113 -11.52 -10.54 5.24
C ALA A 113 -12.85 -9.78 5.46
N TYR A 114 -13.89 -10.06 4.65
CA TYR A 114 -15.27 -9.61 4.90
C TYR A 114 -15.92 -10.44 5.99
N ASN A 115 -15.42 -10.29 7.21
CA ASN A 115 -15.91 -10.95 8.40
C ASN A 115 -15.71 -10.03 9.61
N TRP A 116 -16.31 -10.38 10.76
CA TRP A 116 -16.29 -9.55 11.97
C TRP A 116 -14.89 -9.32 12.55
N HIS A 117 -13.92 -10.20 12.27
CA HIS A 117 -12.53 -10.09 12.74
C HIS A 117 -11.58 -9.50 11.70
N ARG A 118 -12.05 -9.30 10.45
CA ARG A 118 -11.30 -8.71 9.33
C ARG A 118 -9.94 -9.38 9.06
N SER A 119 -9.93 -10.70 9.05
CA SER A 119 -8.72 -11.50 8.85
C SER A 119 -9.05 -12.89 8.32
N LEU A 120 -8.02 -13.66 7.89
CA LEU A 120 -8.16 -15.07 7.52
C LEU A 120 -8.45 -15.95 8.74
N GLN A 121 -7.73 -15.69 9.85
CA GLN A 121 -7.91 -16.39 11.13
C GLN A 121 -8.24 -15.36 12.22
N PRO A 122 -9.19 -15.64 13.10
CA PRO A 122 -9.61 -14.69 14.13
C PRO A 122 -8.47 -14.23 15.04
N GLU A 123 -7.53 -15.11 15.34
CA GLU A 123 -6.41 -14.85 16.25
C GLU A 123 -5.43 -13.82 15.68
N PHE A 124 -5.28 -13.74 14.36
CA PHE A 124 -4.28 -12.87 13.76
C PHE A 124 -4.93 -11.71 12.99
N ALA A 125 -4.69 -10.49 13.46
CA ALA A 125 -4.94 -9.30 12.66
C ALA A 125 -3.71 -8.95 11.82
N VAL A 126 -3.92 -8.66 10.54
CA VAL A 126 -2.89 -8.15 9.62
C VAL A 126 -3.44 -6.90 8.95
N LEU A 127 -2.91 -5.74 9.31
CA LEU A 127 -3.48 -4.45 8.92
C LEU A 127 -2.38 -3.50 8.43
N VAL A 128 -2.71 -2.63 7.51
CA VAL A 128 -1.87 -1.49 7.18
C VAL A 128 -1.97 -0.47 8.31
N GLY A 129 -0.85 -0.21 8.98
CA GLY A 129 -0.76 0.66 10.16
C GLY A 129 -0.71 2.14 9.83
N ILE A 130 -1.58 2.59 8.93
CA ILE A 130 -1.69 3.99 8.50
C ILE A 130 -3.10 4.49 8.78
N CYS A 131 -3.18 5.58 9.54
CA CYS A 131 -4.46 6.22 9.85
C CYS A 131 -5.10 6.77 8.58
N THR A 132 -6.33 6.35 8.30
CA THR A 132 -7.09 6.76 7.11
C THR A 132 -7.53 8.22 7.13
N HIS A 133 -7.14 9.01 8.15
CA HIS A 133 -7.34 10.46 8.14
C HIS A 133 -6.27 11.16 7.28
N LEU A 134 -5.02 11.18 7.72
CA LEU A 134 -3.91 11.90 7.07
C LEU A 134 -2.58 11.14 7.15
N GLY A 135 -2.59 9.80 7.27
CA GLY A 135 -1.40 8.99 7.11
C GLY A 135 -0.50 8.81 8.35
N CYS A 136 -0.90 9.29 9.55
CA CYS A 136 -0.13 9.03 10.78
C CYS A 136 -0.15 7.53 11.12
N ILE A 137 0.87 7.05 11.84
CA ILE A 137 0.94 5.67 12.35
C ILE A 137 0.26 5.62 13.73
N PRO A 138 -0.88 4.91 13.90
CA PRO A 138 -1.54 4.82 15.19
C PRO A 138 -0.74 3.97 16.19
N THR A 139 -0.83 4.33 17.47
CA THR A 139 -0.20 3.60 18.58
C THR A 139 -1.09 2.42 18.99
N TYR A 140 -0.49 1.28 19.27
CA TYR A 140 -1.17 0.09 19.77
C TYR A 140 -1.44 0.21 21.27
N GLU A 141 -2.72 0.20 21.64
CA GLU A 141 -3.23 0.38 22.99
C GLU A 141 -4.19 -0.77 23.33
N PRO A 142 -3.68 -2.01 23.54
CA PRO A 142 -4.51 -3.21 23.59
C PRO A 142 -5.36 -3.35 24.85
N ASN A 143 -4.95 -2.73 25.96
CA ASN A 143 -5.57 -3.00 27.24
C ASN A 143 -6.82 -2.15 27.48
N ARG A 144 -7.80 -2.72 28.16
CA ARG A 144 -9.00 -1.99 28.58
C ARG A 144 -8.63 -0.80 29.47
N ASN A 145 -9.35 0.32 29.28
CA ASN A 145 -9.16 1.57 30.00
C ASN A 145 -7.75 2.19 29.92
N GLN A 146 -6.86 1.67 29.05
CA GLN A 146 -5.50 2.17 28.89
C GLN A 146 -5.50 3.62 28.37
N LEU A 147 -6.30 3.92 27.37
CA LEU A 147 -6.39 5.25 26.78
C LEU A 147 -7.32 6.19 27.57
N ALA A 148 -8.48 5.67 27.99
CA ALA A 148 -9.50 6.40 28.73
C ALA A 148 -10.51 5.41 29.33
N PRO A 149 -11.30 5.81 30.35
CA PRO A 149 -12.42 5.00 30.84
C PRO A 149 -13.35 4.57 29.71
N GLY A 150 -13.67 3.27 29.63
CA GLY A 150 -14.47 2.69 28.56
C GLY A 150 -13.71 2.32 27.27
N TRP A 151 -12.41 2.55 27.19
CA TRP A 151 -11.57 2.03 26.12
C TRP A 151 -11.52 0.50 26.14
N LEU A 152 -11.76 -0.14 24.98
CA LEU A 152 -11.88 -1.61 24.88
C LEU A 152 -10.66 -2.29 24.24
N GLY A 153 -9.64 -1.50 23.90
CA GLY A 153 -8.43 -1.96 23.20
C GLY A 153 -8.47 -1.69 21.70
N GLY A 154 -7.29 -1.49 21.10
CA GLY A 154 -7.16 -1.21 19.68
C GLY A 154 -5.98 -0.30 19.35
N TRP A 155 -6.18 0.62 18.41
CA TRP A 155 -5.16 1.63 18.04
C TRP A 155 -5.70 3.04 18.20
N PHE A 156 -4.83 3.92 18.68
CA PHE A 156 -5.08 5.33 18.84
C PHE A 156 -4.14 6.17 17.99
N CYS A 157 -4.68 7.03 17.15
CA CYS A 157 -3.94 7.99 16.36
C CYS A 157 -3.85 9.32 17.10
N ALA A 158 -2.71 9.60 17.73
CA ALA A 158 -2.49 10.79 18.54
C ALA A 158 -2.49 12.10 17.74
N CYS A 159 -2.35 12.05 16.39
CA CYS A 159 -2.33 13.24 15.56
C CYS A 159 -3.64 14.03 15.66
N HIS A 160 -4.80 13.36 15.59
CA HIS A 160 -6.10 14.02 15.62
C HIS A 160 -7.18 13.20 16.38
N GLY A 161 -6.76 12.20 17.15
CA GLY A 161 -7.67 11.45 18.04
C GLY A 161 -8.47 10.33 17.39
N SER A 162 -8.13 9.90 16.17
CA SER A 162 -8.81 8.76 15.54
C SER A 162 -8.56 7.47 16.32
N LYS A 163 -9.59 6.62 16.42
CA LYS A 163 -9.60 5.38 17.20
C LYS A 163 -10.00 4.21 16.33
N TYR A 164 -9.36 3.07 16.53
CA TYR A 164 -9.67 1.82 15.85
C TYR A 164 -9.71 0.67 16.85
N ASP A 165 -10.60 -0.27 16.68
CA ASP A 165 -10.65 -1.47 17.49
C ASP A 165 -9.59 -2.51 17.08
N LEU A 166 -9.51 -3.65 17.77
CA LEU A 166 -8.55 -4.73 17.50
C LEU A 166 -8.78 -5.49 16.18
N ALA A 167 -9.82 -5.16 15.41
CA ALA A 167 -10.00 -5.57 14.01
C ALA A 167 -9.68 -4.44 13.02
N GLY A 168 -9.19 -3.28 13.49
CA GLY A 168 -8.92 -2.11 12.68
C GLY A 168 -10.18 -1.39 12.22
N ARG A 169 -11.35 -1.61 12.86
CA ARG A 169 -12.58 -0.91 12.54
C ARG A 169 -12.61 0.45 13.23
N VAL A 170 -12.96 1.48 12.47
CA VAL A 170 -12.92 2.87 12.92
C VAL A 170 -14.14 3.21 13.81
N PHE A 171 -13.88 3.92 14.89
CA PHE A 171 -14.93 4.44 15.77
C PHE A 171 -15.71 5.58 15.09
N ARG A 172 -16.95 5.82 15.53
CA ARG A 172 -17.73 7.01 15.14
C ARG A 172 -17.15 8.27 15.77
N ASN A 173 -17.48 9.40 15.17
CA ASN A 173 -17.13 10.73 15.68
C ASN A 173 -15.61 10.94 15.86
N VAL A 174 -14.81 10.35 14.98
CA VAL A 174 -13.37 10.58 14.86
C VAL A 174 -13.03 11.05 13.44
N PRO A 175 -11.88 11.73 13.23
CA PRO A 175 -11.53 12.27 11.91
C PRO A 175 -11.30 11.22 10.82
N ALA A 176 -10.86 10.01 11.16
CA ALA A 176 -10.63 8.94 10.20
C ALA A 176 -11.96 8.44 9.60
N PRO A 177 -12.11 8.43 8.26
CA PRO A 177 -13.39 8.06 7.62
C PRO A 177 -13.56 6.54 7.45
N TYR A 178 -12.47 5.77 7.38
CA TYR A 178 -12.50 4.35 7.01
C TYR A 178 -11.75 3.46 8.01
N ASN A 179 -12.07 2.18 7.98
CA ASN A 179 -11.34 1.13 8.69
C ASN A 179 -9.88 1.05 8.17
N LEU A 180 -8.95 0.58 9.01
CA LEU A 180 -7.57 0.33 8.56
C LEU A 180 -7.58 -0.70 7.42
N PRO A 181 -6.80 -0.50 6.35
CA PRO A 181 -6.77 -1.46 5.25
C PRO A 181 -6.17 -2.81 5.67
N VAL A 182 -6.69 -3.89 5.06
CA VAL A 182 -6.11 -5.23 5.16
C VAL A 182 -5.27 -5.46 3.91
N PRO A 183 -3.95 -5.72 4.00
CA PRO A 183 -3.12 -6.00 2.84
C PRO A 183 -3.43 -7.41 2.30
N PRO A 184 -3.05 -7.73 1.05
CA PRO A 184 -3.08 -9.11 0.59
C PRO A 184 -2.08 -9.93 1.43
N TYR A 185 -2.54 -11.07 1.97
CA TYR A 185 -1.69 -11.99 2.71
C TYR A 185 -2.28 -13.39 2.74
N ARG A 186 -1.43 -14.38 3.00
CA ARG A 186 -1.84 -15.75 3.26
C ARG A 186 -0.95 -16.42 4.30
N PHE A 187 -1.42 -17.50 4.89
CA PHE A 187 -0.61 -18.38 5.71
C PHE A 187 0.17 -19.35 4.82
N ILE A 188 1.48 -19.47 5.04
CA ILE A 188 2.33 -20.52 4.45
C ILE A 188 2.18 -21.80 5.26
N ASN A 189 2.17 -21.63 6.60
CA ASN A 189 1.95 -22.66 7.60
C ASN A 189 1.46 -21.97 8.88
N ASP A 190 1.26 -22.72 9.97
CA ASP A 190 0.75 -22.21 11.26
C ASP A 190 1.64 -21.16 11.93
N LYS A 191 2.89 -21.01 11.49
CA LYS A 191 3.88 -20.10 12.08
C LYS A 191 4.38 -19.02 11.13
N THR A 192 3.94 -19.03 9.87
CA THR A 192 4.47 -18.11 8.86
C THR A 192 3.34 -17.47 8.05
N ILE A 193 3.29 -16.15 8.06
CA ILE A 193 2.42 -15.33 7.20
C ILE A 193 3.26 -14.76 6.06
N ARG A 194 2.76 -14.86 4.84
CA ARG A 194 3.29 -14.17 3.65
C ARG A 194 2.42 -12.96 3.34
N ILE A 195 3.00 -11.77 3.41
CA ILE A 195 2.37 -10.51 3.04
C ILE A 195 2.67 -10.22 1.58
N GLY A 196 1.70 -9.66 0.86
CA GLY A 196 1.83 -9.31 -0.56
C GLY A 196 1.40 -10.41 -1.53
N GLU A 197 0.82 -11.49 -1.01
CA GLU A 197 0.28 -12.58 -1.82
C GLU A 197 -1.10 -13.00 -1.30
N ASN A 198 -2.06 -13.12 -2.20
CA ASN A 198 -3.40 -13.58 -1.84
C ASN A 198 -3.47 -15.11 -1.65
N PRO A 199 -4.44 -15.62 -0.90
CA PRO A 199 -4.80 -17.04 -0.93
C PRO A 199 -5.12 -17.51 -2.35
N THR A 200 -4.95 -18.81 -2.62
CA THR A 200 -5.24 -19.40 -3.92
C THR A 200 -6.68 -19.15 -4.35
N GLY A 201 -6.85 -18.59 -5.54
CA GLY A 201 -8.17 -18.25 -6.10
C GLY A 201 -8.68 -16.85 -5.77
N GLU A 202 -8.06 -16.14 -4.84
CA GLU A 202 -8.38 -14.77 -4.49
C GLU A 202 -7.54 -13.77 -5.31
N LYS A 203 -8.17 -12.63 -5.65
CA LYS A 203 -7.49 -11.52 -6.33
C LYS A 203 -7.83 -10.22 -5.60
N PHE A 204 -6.85 -9.62 -4.99
CA PHE A 204 -6.99 -8.32 -4.35
C PHE A 204 -5.67 -7.57 -4.43
N GLU A 205 -5.76 -6.29 -4.81
CA GLU A 205 -4.62 -5.37 -4.84
C GLU A 205 -4.82 -4.28 -3.80
N LEU A 206 -3.77 -4.00 -3.02
CA LEU A 206 -3.85 -2.99 -1.96
C LEU A 206 -4.21 -1.61 -2.51
N ASP A 207 -3.73 -1.27 -3.70
CA ASP A 207 -4.01 0.00 -4.38
C ASP A 207 -5.50 0.16 -4.78
N SER A 208 -6.30 -0.91 -4.64
CA SER A 208 -7.73 -0.89 -4.93
C SER A 208 -8.59 -0.42 -3.75
N VAL A 209 -8.02 -0.21 -2.55
CA VAL A 209 -8.74 0.32 -1.39
C VAL A 209 -9.15 1.78 -1.60
N ILE A 210 -10.18 2.22 -0.86
CA ILE A 210 -10.68 3.59 -1.00
C ILE A 210 -9.65 4.59 -0.50
N GLN A 211 -8.96 4.25 0.59
CA GLN A 211 -7.94 5.12 1.18
C GLN A 211 -6.85 4.29 1.88
N LEU A 212 -5.62 4.56 1.51
CA LEU A 212 -4.42 3.98 2.08
C LEU A 212 -3.69 5.02 2.93
#